data_9772b2a2efabbc0bd42c610f2ce2ba0e
#
_entry.id   9772b2a2efabbc0bd42c610f2ce2ba0e
#
_cell.length_a   1.000
_cell.length_b   1.000
_cell.length_c   1.000
_cell.angle_alpha   90.00
_cell.angle_beta   90.00
_cell.angle_gamma   90.00
#
_symmetry.space_group_name_H-M   'P 1'
#
loop_
_entity.id
_entity.type
_entity.pdbx_description
1 polymer ?
#
loop_
_entity_poly.entity_id
_entity_poly.type
_entity_poly.pdbx_seq_one_letter_code
_entity_poly.pdbx_strand_id
1 'polypeptide(L)'
;ELYENALREAIEITEKNLDAFIDTFPHVSTNNRYRGEENALWTSSFYPGMCCLAYEITGDPVFLKHTDQVLDSFEERIRKRRHISHDMGFLYTLSCVSLCKLTGSQRAYRLAHEAADILAERYNEKGRYIQAWGEMGIGCPDVKIIIDTMLNLPLLYWTGDERKAEIAANHAETTADLLIRPDYTSYHTYLMNPETGEAVSGKTHQGYADESVWARGQAWAVYGFALSCRYTKKERFLTTARETARVFTDHLPADSVPYWDFTFTDENPDIRDTSAGAIFVCGLLELCRHVGKEDADEYRKTAERVMDSLCTRYTTRDMPESNGVLAEGMYHRGDGAGECVIWGDYFYMEALVRMKKEWNPYW
;
A
#
# COMPACT_ATOMS: atom_id res chain seq x y z
N GLU A 1 10.22 18.16 -15.89
CA GLU A 1 9.82 17.64 -17.21
C GLU A 1 9.68 16.10 -17.19
N LEU A 2 10.67 15.33 -16.65
CA LEU A 2 10.59 13.86 -16.57
C LEU A 2 9.32 13.39 -15.83
N TYR A 3 9.11 13.83 -14.60
CA TYR A 3 7.96 13.43 -13.77
C TYR A 3 6.62 13.93 -14.31
N GLU A 4 6.60 15.09 -14.97
CA GLU A 4 5.37 15.60 -15.62
C GLU A 4 4.95 14.74 -16.81
N ASN A 5 5.92 14.30 -17.61
CA ASN A 5 5.67 13.39 -18.72
C ASN A 5 5.21 12.02 -18.22
N ALA A 6 5.89 11.48 -17.21
CA ALA A 6 5.54 10.21 -16.59
C ALA A 6 4.13 10.22 -15.96
N LEU A 7 3.76 11.31 -15.28
CA LEU A 7 2.42 11.47 -14.72
C LEU A 7 1.35 11.58 -15.81
N ARG A 8 1.61 12.32 -16.89
CA ARG A 8 0.70 12.42 -18.02
C ARG A 8 0.46 11.05 -18.65
N GLU A 9 1.52 10.29 -18.92
CA GLU A 9 1.42 8.93 -19.46
C GLU A 9 0.61 7.99 -18.57
N ALA A 10 0.85 8.04 -17.25
CA ALA A 10 0.06 7.26 -16.29
C ALA A 10 -1.43 7.62 -16.30
N ILE A 11 -1.76 8.92 -16.42
CA ILE A 11 -3.14 9.40 -16.55
C ILE A 11 -3.77 8.92 -17.87
N GLU A 12 -3.06 9.02 -18.99
CA GLU A 12 -3.55 8.56 -20.29
C GLU A 12 -3.84 7.04 -20.31
N ILE A 13 -2.99 6.24 -19.66
CA ILE A 13 -3.22 4.80 -19.51
C ILE A 13 -4.44 4.55 -18.60
N THR A 14 -4.57 5.28 -17.50
CA THR A 14 -5.72 5.20 -16.61
C THR A 14 -7.01 5.53 -17.37
N GLU A 15 -7.03 6.59 -18.18
CA GLU A 15 -8.19 6.99 -18.98
C GLU A 15 -8.60 5.91 -20.00
N LYS A 16 -7.63 5.33 -20.73
CA LYS A 16 -7.88 4.26 -21.70
C LYS A 16 -8.47 3.00 -21.09
N ASN A 17 -8.28 2.79 -19.80
CA ASN A 17 -8.76 1.61 -19.08
C ASN A 17 -10.16 1.79 -18.43
N LEU A 18 -10.76 2.98 -18.48
CA LEU A 18 -12.03 3.27 -17.79
C LEU A 18 -13.15 2.29 -18.17
N ASP A 19 -13.32 2.00 -19.45
CA ASP A 19 -14.36 1.08 -19.91
C ASP A 19 -14.04 -0.39 -19.59
N ALA A 20 -12.76 -0.74 -19.57
CA ALA A 20 -12.32 -2.12 -19.30
C ALA A 20 -12.52 -2.52 -17.83
N PHE A 21 -12.46 -1.56 -16.91
CA PHE A 21 -12.51 -1.81 -15.46
C PHE A 21 -13.74 -1.17 -14.78
N ILE A 22 -14.85 -1.03 -15.52
CA ILE A 22 -16.08 -0.46 -14.93
C ILE A 22 -16.81 -1.42 -14.00
N ASP A 23 -16.75 -2.71 -14.27
CA ASP A 23 -17.41 -3.77 -13.48
C ASP A 23 -16.41 -4.80 -12.93
N THR A 24 -15.14 -4.62 -13.25
CA THR A 24 -14.04 -5.52 -12.88
C THR A 24 -12.84 -4.72 -12.40
N PHE A 25 -11.90 -5.40 -11.76
CA PHE A 25 -10.77 -4.76 -11.09
C PHE A 25 -9.45 -5.41 -11.51
N PRO A 26 -8.44 -4.63 -11.94
CA PRO A 26 -7.13 -5.18 -12.23
C PRO A 26 -6.42 -5.65 -10.94
N HIS A 27 -5.60 -6.69 -11.06
CA HIS A 27 -4.80 -7.23 -9.96
C HIS A 27 -3.33 -7.34 -10.39
N VAL A 28 -2.98 -8.46 -10.98
CA VAL A 28 -1.66 -8.75 -11.54
C VAL A 28 -1.83 -8.96 -13.04
N SER A 29 -0.90 -8.45 -13.83
CA SER A 29 -0.93 -8.62 -15.28
C SER A 29 -0.46 -10.02 -15.72
N THR A 30 -0.72 -10.34 -16.95
CA THR A 30 -0.10 -11.45 -17.67
C THR A 30 0.49 -10.89 -18.96
N ASN A 31 1.79 -11.03 -19.16
CA ASN A 31 2.54 -10.39 -20.24
C ASN A 31 2.31 -8.85 -20.25
N ASN A 32 2.40 -8.24 -19.08
CA ASN A 32 2.18 -6.81 -18.83
C ASN A 32 0.79 -6.29 -19.27
N ARG A 33 -0.22 -7.17 -19.31
CA ARG A 33 -1.60 -6.80 -19.61
C ARG A 33 -2.55 -7.28 -18.54
N TYR A 34 -3.24 -6.34 -17.87
CA TYR A 34 -4.26 -6.64 -16.87
C TYR A 34 -5.51 -7.26 -17.51
N ARG A 35 -6.09 -8.19 -16.78
CA ARG A 35 -7.47 -8.65 -16.95
C ARG A 35 -8.31 -8.14 -15.79
N GLY A 36 -9.62 -8.06 -16.00
CA GLY A 36 -10.54 -7.68 -14.95
C GLY A 36 -10.88 -8.89 -14.07
N GLU A 37 -10.83 -8.69 -12.76
CA GLU A 37 -11.22 -9.65 -11.72
C GLU A 37 -12.46 -9.16 -10.99
N GLU A 38 -13.16 -10.06 -10.29
CA GLU A 38 -14.25 -9.67 -9.38
C GLU A 38 -13.71 -8.86 -8.19
N ASN A 39 -14.59 -8.12 -7.51
CA ASN A 39 -14.25 -7.41 -6.26
C ASN A 39 -14.08 -8.40 -5.08
N ALA A 40 -13.14 -9.33 -5.21
CA ALA A 40 -12.81 -10.34 -4.21
C ALA A 40 -11.41 -10.15 -3.62
N LEU A 41 -10.54 -9.44 -4.34
CA LEU A 41 -9.13 -9.28 -4.00
C LEU A 41 -8.89 -8.02 -3.15
N TRP A 42 -7.75 -7.96 -2.51
CA TRP A 42 -7.31 -6.81 -1.72
C TRP A 42 -6.96 -5.58 -2.57
N THR A 43 -6.77 -5.78 -3.86
CA THR A 43 -6.32 -4.78 -4.81
C THR A 43 -7.42 -4.02 -5.53
N SER A 44 -8.67 -4.38 -5.32
CA SER A 44 -9.80 -3.87 -6.13
C SER A 44 -9.96 -2.34 -6.09
N SER A 45 -9.41 -1.66 -5.09
CA SER A 45 -9.52 -0.20 -4.95
C SER A 45 -8.37 0.61 -5.55
N PHE A 46 -7.26 -0.02 -5.95
CA PHE A 46 -6.11 0.73 -6.45
C PHE A 46 -6.41 1.45 -7.76
N TYR A 47 -7.14 0.82 -8.68
CA TYR A 47 -7.53 1.48 -9.91
C TYR A 47 -8.53 2.65 -9.68
N PRO A 48 -9.61 2.52 -8.88
CA PRO A 48 -10.38 3.66 -8.41
C PRO A 48 -9.54 4.77 -7.76
N GLY A 49 -8.53 4.41 -6.97
CA GLY A 49 -7.56 5.35 -6.42
C GLY A 49 -6.75 6.10 -7.49
N MET A 50 -6.30 5.40 -8.55
CA MET A 50 -5.65 6.04 -9.70
C MET A 50 -6.59 7.02 -10.42
N CYS A 51 -7.86 6.68 -10.58
CA CYS A 51 -8.87 7.60 -11.11
C CYS A 51 -9.00 8.87 -10.24
N CYS A 52 -9.01 8.73 -8.91
CA CYS A 52 -9.03 9.89 -8.01
C CYS A 52 -7.77 10.77 -8.18
N LEU A 53 -6.58 10.18 -8.29
CA LEU A 53 -5.34 10.92 -8.55
C LEU A 53 -5.37 11.61 -9.92
N ALA A 54 -5.89 10.95 -10.96
CA ALA A 54 -6.05 11.53 -12.30
C ALA A 54 -6.98 12.76 -12.27
N TYR A 55 -8.10 12.66 -11.55
CA TYR A 55 -9.00 13.81 -11.35
C TYR A 55 -8.30 14.99 -10.68
N GLU A 56 -7.50 14.75 -9.64
CA GLU A 56 -6.80 15.82 -8.93
C GLU A 56 -5.82 16.61 -9.81
N ILE A 57 -5.33 15.98 -10.87
CA ILE A 57 -4.37 16.59 -11.81
C ILE A 57 -5.08 17.23 -13.01
N THR A 58 -6.12 16.58 -13.53
CA THR A 58 -6.79 17.00 -14.77
C THR A 58 -8.05 17.83 -14.53
N GLY A 59 -8.75 17.60 -13.41
CA GLY A 59 -10.09 18.12 -13.16
C GLY A 59 -11.18 17.45 -13.98
N ASP A 60 -10.88 16.39 -14.75
CA ASP A 60 -11.85 15.73 -15.61
C ASP A 60 -12.81 14.85 -14.76
N PRO A 61 -14.13 15.16 -14.75
CA PRO A 61 -15.09 14.44 -13.94
C PRO A 61 -15.32 12.98 -14.36
N VAL A 62 -14.83 12.54 -15.52
CA VAL A 62 -14.96 11.15 -15.99
C VAL A 62 -14.34 10.17 -14.98
N PHE A 63 -13.22 10.54 -14.39
CA PHE A 63 -12.52 9.72 -13.40
C PHE A 63 -13.31 9.55 -12.11
N LEU A 64 -13.93 10.62 -11.59
CA LEU A 64 -14.78 10.53 -10.39
C LEU A 64 -16.08 9.77 -10.67
N LYS A 65 -16.65 9.94 -11.87
CA LYS A 65 -17.82 9.18 -12.29
C LYS A 65 -17.53 7.68 -12.27
N HIS A 66 -16.39 7.26 -12.80
CA HIS A 66 -15.95 5.86 -12.74
C HIS A 66 -15.87 5.38 -11.28
N THR A 67 -15.16 6.12 -10.42
CA THR A 67 -15.01 5.74 -8.99
C THR A 67 -16.36 5.64 -8.27
N ASP A 68 -17.31 6.53 -8.55
CA ASP A 68 -18.65 6.46 -7.96
C ASP A 68 -19.45 5.24 -8.45
N GLN A 69 -19.33 4.89 -9.73
CA GLN A 69 -20.02 3.72 -10.30
C GLN A 69 -19.56 2.40 -9.67
N VAL A 70 -18.26 2.22 -9.43
CA VAL A 70 -17.75 0.99 -8.82
C VAL A 70 -18.13 0.83 -7.34
N LEU A 71 -18.60 1.88 -6.67
CA LEU A 71 -19.05 1.80 -5.27
C LEU A 71 -20.20 0.80 -5.05
N ASP A 72 -21.00 0.48 -6.07
CA ASP A 72 -22.04 -0.55 -5.95
C ASP A 72 -21.45 -1.90 -5.53
N SER A 73 -20.32 -2.26 -6.13
CA SER A 73 -19.59 -3.48 -5.83
C SER A 73 -18.99 -3.47 -4.40
N PHE A 74 -18.46 -2.33 -3.95
CA PHE A 74 -17.93 -2.19 -2.60
C PHE A 74 -19.06 -2.20 -1.54
N GLU A 75 -20.20 -1.58 -1.80
CA GLU A 75 -21.36 -1.64 -0.93
C GLU A 75 -21.91 -3.06 -0.81
N GLU A 76 -21.94 -3.80 -1.91
CA GLU A 76 -22.35 -5.20 -1.90
C GLU A 76 -21.41 -6.08 -1.08
N ARG A 77 -20.08 -5.86 -1.19
CA ARG A 77 -19.04 -6.56 -0.41
C ARG A 77 -19.27 -6.40 1.10
N ILE A 78 -19.56 -5.18 1.58
CA ILE A 78 -19.90 -4.90 2.98
C ILE A 78 -21.22 -5.59 3.34
N ARG A 79 -22.28 -5.34 2.57
CA ARG A 79 -23.63 -5.84 2.86
C ARG A 79 -23.69 -7.36 2.95
N LYS A 80 -22.95 -8.05 2.10
CA LYS A 80 -22.86 -9.52 2.09
C LYS A 80 -21.77 -10.07 3.00
N ARG A 81 -20.97 -9.20 3.60
CA ARG A 81 -19.77 -9.56 4.42
C ARG A 81 -18.87 -10.59 3.73
N ARG A 82 -18.57 -10.36 2.45
CA ARG A 82 -17.72 -11.24 1.65
C ARG A 82 -16.30 -10.71 1.58
N HIS A 83 -15.34 -11.64 1.54
CA HIS A 83 -13.91 -11.32 1.38
C HIS A 83 -13.40 -10.30 2.41
N ILE A 84 -13.84 -10.47 3.67
CA ILE A 84 -13.45 -9.60 4.77
C ILE A 84 -12.07 -10.03 5.30
N SER A 85 -11.14 -9.09 5.31
CA SER A 85 -9.78 -9.24 5.83
C SER A 85 -9.30 -7.92 6.44
N HIS A 86 -8.05 -7.83 6.84
CA HIS A 86 -7.45 -6.56 7.24
C HIS A 86 -7.39 -5.55 6.09
N ASP A 87 -7.48 -6.00 4.83
CA ASP A 87 -7.39 -5.15 3.63
C ASP A 87 -8.60 -4.22 3.43
N MET A 88 -9.58 -4.27 4.33
CA MET A 88 -10.64 -3.26 4.37
C MET A 88 -10.08 -1.83 4.36
N GLY A 89 -8.89 -1.62 4.94
CA GLY A 89 -8.20 -0.35 4.89
C GLY A 89 -7.83 0.07 3.47
N PHE A 90 -7.09 -0.75 2.72
CA PHE A 90 -6.77 -0.49 1.31
C PHE A 90 -8.04 -0.25 0.48
N LEU A 91 -8.99 -1.18 0.60
CA LEU A 91 -10.19 -1.21 -0.22
C LEU A 91 -11.04 0.05 -0.09
N TYR A 92 -11.27 0.52 1.13
CA TYR A 92 -12.18 1.63 1.36
C TYR A 92 -11.49 2.99 1.52
N THR A 93 -10.19 3.02 1.78
CA THR A 93 -9.41 4.26 1.71
C THR A 93 -9.33 4.76 0.26
N LEU A 94 -8.94 3.91 -0.68
CA LEU A 94 -8.71 4.32 -2.07
C LEU A 94 -9.99 4.43 -2.90
N SER A 95 -11.08 3.77 -2.52
CA SER A 95 -12.37 3.90 -3.21
C SER A 95 -13.29 4.94 -2.56
N CYS A 96 -13.45 4.90 -1.24
CA CYS A 96 -14.45 5.68 -0.52
C CYS A 96 -13.87 6.93 0.14
N VAL A 97 -12.78 6.82 0.92
CA VAL A 97 -12.18 8.00 1.56
C VAL A 97 -11.68 8.99 0.52
N SER A 98 -11.02 8.52 -0.54
CA SER A 98 -10.55 9.36 -1.65
C SER A 98 -11.72 10.14 -2.28
N LEU A 99 -12.78 9.44 -2.67
CA LEU A 99 -13.97 10.06 -3.29
C LEU A 99 -14.66 11.02 -2.32
N CYS A 100 -14.78 10.67 -1.04
CA CYS A 100 -15.33 11.54 -0.02
C CYS A 100 -14.52 12.83 0.14
N LYS A 101 -13.19 12.74 0.20
CA LYS A 101 -12.30 13.91 0.30
C LYS A 101 -12.41 14.84 -0.92
N LEU A 102 -12.62 14.28 -2.11
CA LEU A 102 -12.68 15.05 -3.35
C LEU A 102 -14.05 15.67 -3.64
N THR A 103 -15.13 15.02 -3.20
CA THR A 103 -16.49 15.38 -3.61
C THR A 103 -17.44 15.69 -2.46
N GLY A 104 -17.10 15.29 -1.23
CA GLY A 104 -18.03 15.34 -0.10
C GLY A 104 -19.14 14.27 -0.16
N SER A 105 -18.99 13.21 -0.97
CA SER A 105 -19.97 12.15 -1.16
C SER A 105 -20.38 11.51 0.17
N GLN A 106 -21.66 11.66 0.54
CA GLN A 106 -22.21 11.07 1.75
C GLN A 106 -22.30 9.54 1.68
N ARG A 107 -22.47 9.00 0.47
CA ARG A 107 -22.43 7.55 0.24
C ARG A 107 -21.05 6.99 0.53
N ALA A 108 -20.02 7.60 -0.05
CA ALA A 108 -18.62 7.19 0.16
C ALA A 108 -18.22 7.34 1.64
N TYR A 109 -18.64 8.43 2.31
CA TYR A 109 -18.44 8.63 3.74
C TYR A 109 -19.02 7.49 4.57
N ARG A 110 -20.31 7.15 4.35
CA ARG A 110 -20.98 6.06 5.05
C ARG A 110 -20.28 4.72 4.85
N LEU A 111 -19.94 4.36 3.61
CA LEU A 111 -19.27 3.10 3.28
C LEU A 111 -17.89 3.00 3.93
N ALA A 112 -17.11 4.09 3.96
CA ALA A 112 -15.81 4.12 4.63
C ALA A 112 -15.94 3.90 6.15
N HIS A 113 -16.96 4.47 6.80
CA HIS A 113 -17.23 4.26 8.23
C HIS A 113 -17.69 2.82 8.52
N GLU A 114 -18.59 2.25 7.72
CA GLU A 114 -18.99 0.83 7.83
C GLU A 114 -17.79 -0.12 7.64
N ALA A 115 -16.91 0.17 6.70
CA ALA A 115 -15.70 -0.60 6.48
C ALA A 115 -14.72 -0.50 7.67
N ALA A 116 -14.59 0.69 8.26
CA ALA A 116 -13.79 0.89 9.46
C ALA A 116 -14.35 0.12 10.66
N ASP A 117 -15.68 0.04 10.82
CA ASP A 117 -16.31 -0.79 11.85
C ASP A 117 -15.96 -2.26 11.67
N ILE A 118 -16.07 -2.78 10.43
CA ILE A 118 -15.71 -4.16 10.10
C ILE A 118 -14.22 -4.44 10.33
N LEU A 119 -13.33 -3.49 9.99
CA LEU A 119 -11.91 -3.63 10.27
C LEU A 119 -11.64 -3.67 11.77
N ALA A 120 -12.31 -2.82 12.56
CA ALA A 120 -12.19 -2.80 14.02
C ALA A 120 -12.68 -4.10 14.68
N GLU A 121 -13.69 -4.78 14.13
CA GLU A 121 -14.15 -6.10 14.61
C GLU A 121 -13.05 -7.18 14.55
N ARG A 122 -12.01 -6.97 13.74
CA ARG A 122 -10.86 -7.90 13.62
C ARG A 122 -9.81 -7.70 14.72
N TYR A 123 -10.05 -6.80 15.65
CA TYR A 123 -9.12 -6.51 16.73
C TYR A 123 -9.19 -7.53 17.86
N ASN A 124 -8.02 -8.05 18.25
CA ASN A 124 -7.85 -8.90 19.42
C ASN A 124 -7.39 -8.04 20.61
N GLU A 125 -8.24 -7.90 21.62
CA GLU A 125 -7.99 -7.07 22.81
C GLU A 125 -6.78 -7.55 23.64
N LYS A 126 -6.58 -8.86 23.76
CA LYS A 126 -5.51 -9.44 24.57
C LYS A 126 -4.14 -9.22 23.95
N GLY A 127 -4.04 -9.47 22.65
CA GLY A 127 -2.79 -9.32 21.90
C GLY A 127 -2.60 -7.92 21.33
N ARG A 128 -3.61 -7.05 21.40
CA ARG A 128 -3.58 -5.66 20.89
C ARG A 128 -3.22 -5.60 19.39
N TYR A 129 -3.84 -6.47 18.60
CA TYR A 129 -3.58 -6.56 17.16
C TYR A 129 -4.84 -6.76 16.34
N ILE A 130 -4.79 -6.40 15.06
CA ILE A 130 -5.79 -6.70 14.04
C ILE A 130 -5.38 -8.01 13.36
N GLN A 131 -6.26 -9.01 13.39
CA GLN A 131 -6.05 -10.26 12.67
C GLN A 131 -6.14 -10.05 11.16
N ALA A 132 -5.14 -10.53 10.42
CA ALA A 132 -5.06 -10.29 8.98
C ALA A 132 -6.14 -11.04 8.20
N TRP A 133 -6.15 -12.37 8.29
CA TRP A 133 -7.02 -13.25 7.50
C TRP A 133 -7.82 -14.19 8.39
N GLY A 134 -8.68 -14.99 7.73
CA GLY A 134 -9.49 -16.02 8.37
C GLY A 134 -10.65 -15.45 9.19
N GLU A 135 -11.47 -16.35 9.68
CA GLU A 135 -12.57 -16.01 10.57
C GLU A 135 -12.05 -15.60 11.94
N MET A 136 -12.81 -14.71 12.61
CA MET A 136 -12.51 -14.32 13.99
C MET A 136 -13.09 -15.36 14.95
N GLY A 137 -12.34 -15.66 16.01
CA GLY A 137 -12.83 -16.51 17.10
C GLY A 137 -11.92 -17.68 17.46
N ILE A 138 -12.41 -18.50 18.37
CA ILE A 138 -11.69 -19.64 18.95
C ILE A 138 -11.57 -20.77 17.92
N GLY A 139 -10.38 -21.36 17.83
CA GLY A 139 -10.11 -22.51 16.98
C GLY A 139 -9.52 -22.21 15.61
N CYS A 140 -9.19 -20.96 15.30
CA CYS A 140 -8.41 -20.64 14.12
C CYS A 140 -6.92 -20.96 14.39
N PRO A 141 -6.31 -21.97 13.74
CA PRO A 141 -4.95 -22.41 14.10
C PRO A 141 -3.85 -21.45 13.61
N ASP A 142 -4.13 -20.60 12.61
CA ASP A 142 -3.14 -19.80 11.90
C ASP A 142 -3.46 -18.30 11.94
N VAL A 143 -3.67 -17.77 13.15
CA VAL A 143 -3.87 -16.31 13.30
C VAL A 143 -2.56 -15.58 13.07
N LYS A 144 -2.62 -14.61 12.15
CA LYS A 144 -1.46 -13.80 11.75
C LYS A 144 -1.74 -12.32 11.84
N ILE A 145 -0.70 -11.59 12.21
CA ILE A 145 -0.56 -10.17 11.91
C ILE A 145 0.42 -10.02 10.74
N ILE A 146 0.25 -8.97 9.95
CA ILE A 146 1.02 -8.75 8.73
C ILE A 146 1.48 -7.29 8.67
N ILE A 147 2.68 -7.07 8.16
CA ILE A 147 3.24 -5.72 8.02
C ILE A 147 2.37 -4.81 7.12
N ASP A 148 1.71 -5.36 6.11
CA ASP A 148 0.79 -4.68 5.20
C ASP A 148 -0.37 -3.97 5.93
N THR A 149 -0.77 -4.49 7.11
CA THR A 149 -1.83 -3.89 7.93
C THR A 149 -1.52 -2.43 8.27
N MET A 150 -0.23 -2.05 8.32
CA MET A 150 0.18 -0.68 8.61
C MET A 150 -0.39 0.35 7.62
N LEU A 151 -0.65 -0.04 6.36
CA LEU A 151 -1.32 0.79 5.35
C LEU A 151 -2.85 0.65 5.37
N ASN A 152 -3.39 -0.25 6.20
CA ASN A 152 -4.83 -0.39 6.44
C ASN A 152 -5.32 0.43 7.65
N LEU A 153 -4.40 0.79 8.56
CA LEU A 153 -4.70 1.59 9.76
C LEU A 153 -5.22 3.00 9.47
N PRO A 154 -4.80 3.70 8.40
CA PRO A 154 -5.30 5.02 8.08
C PRO A 154 -6.82 5.11 8.00
N LEU A 155 -7.52 4.08 7.54
CA LEU A 155 -8.98 4.05 7.53
C LEU A 155 -9.57 4.22 8.95
N LEU A 156 -8.97 3.58 9.96
CA LEU A 156 -9.41 3.69 11.35
C LEU A 156 -9.13 5.09 11.92
N TYR A 157 -7.94 5.63 11.67
CA TYR A 157 -7.59 6.99 12.08
C TYR A 157 -8.48 8.04 11.44
N TRP A 158 -8.78 7.89 10.14
CA TRP A 158 -9.55 8.86 9.36
C TRP A 158 -10.97 9.07 9.90
N THR A 159 -11.59 8.06 10.51
CA THR A 159 -12.96 8.16 11.04
C THR A 159 -13.11 9.23 12.13
N GLY A 160 -12.05 9.62 12.80
CA GLY A 160 -12.08 10.51 13.95
C GLY A 160 -12.66 9.86 15.22
N ASP A 161 -12.99 8.58 15.19
CA ASP A 161 -13.44 7.82 16.34
C ASP A 161 -12.26 7.44 17.25
N GLU A 162 -12.32 7.83 18.53
CA GLU A 162 -11.23 7.63 19.49
C GLU A 162 -10.89 6.14 19.70
N ARG A 163 -11.91 5.27 19.73
CA ARG A 163 -11.69 3.83 19.90
C ARG A 163 -11.03 3.20 18.69
N LYS A 164 -11.43 3.56 17.49
CA LYS A 164 -10.80 3.08 16.27
C LYS A 164 -9.36 3.60 16.14
N ALA A 165 -9.11 4.84 16.50
CA ALA A 165 -7.76 5.41 16.54
C ALA A 165 -6.88 4.69 17.58
N GLU A 166 -7.42 4.32 18.74
CA GLU A 166 -6.74 3.52 19.76
C GLU A 166 -6.40 2.12 19.22
N ILE A 167 -7.35 1.43 18.58
CA ILE A 167 -7.13 0.13 17.94
C ILE A 167 -5.98 0.20 16.93
N ALA A 168 -6.00 1.21 16.06
CA ALA A 168 -4.94 1.41 15.07
C ALA A 168 -3.58 1.66 15.74
N ALA A 169 -3.52 2.53 16.74
CA ALA A 169 -2.29 2.81 17.47
C ALA A 169 -1.76 1.59 18.22
N ASN A 170 -2.63 0.80 18.84
CA ASN A 170 -2.26 -0.43 19.54
C ASN A 170 -1.70 -1.48 18.57
N HIS A 171 -2.32 -1.64 17.38
CA HIS A 171 -1.80 -2.53 16.35
C HIS A 171 -0.41 -2.07 15.85
N ALA A 172 -0.22 -0.78 15.64
CA ALA A 172 1.07 -0.23 15.24
C ALA A 172 2.16 -0.45 16.29
N GLU A 173 1.84 -0.33 17.60
CA GLU A 173 2.77 -0.67 18.68
C GLU A 173 3.14 -2.16 18.66
N THR A 174 2.15 -3.04 18.54
CA THR A 174 2.38 -4.50 18.47
C THR A 174 3.21 -4.86 17.23
N THR A 175 2.96 -4.20 16.10
CA THR A 175 3.76 -4.36 14.88
C THR A 175 5.22 -3.93 15.10
N ALA A 176 5.44 -2.80 15.77
CA ALA A 176 6.80 -2.33 16.10
C ALA A 176 7.54 -3.28 17.06
N ASP A 177 6.81 -3.95 17.97
CA ASP A 177 7.39 -4.90 18.91
C ASP A 177 7.73 -6.26 18.28
N LEU A 178 6.92 -6.73 17.33
CA LEU A 178 6.98 -8.11 16.84
C LEU A 178 7.49 -8.24 15.40
N LEU A 179 7.02 -7.37 14.50
CA LEU A 179 7.34 -7.44 13.07
C LEU A 179 8.61 -6.68 12.71
N ILE A 180 9.05 -5.73 13.53
CA ILE A 180 10.32 -5.02 13.32
C ILE A 180 11.39 -5.67 14.20
N ARG A 181 12.44 -6.19 13.55
CA ARG A 181 13.58 -6.81 14.22
C ARG A 181 14.49 -5.74 14.87
N PRO A 182 15.39 -6.13 15.77
CA PRO A 182 16.32 -5.18 16.41
C PRO A 182 17.22 -4.39 15.46
N ASP A 183 17.48 -4.91 14.25
CA ASP A 183 18.23 -4.25 13.17
C ASP A 183 17.34 -3.39 12.25
N TYR A 184 16.07 -3.25 12.58
CA TYR A 184 15.03 -2.56 11.81
C TYR A 184 14.68 -3.19 10.46
N THR A 185 15.05 -4.43 10.21
CA THR A 185 14.46 -5.24 9.15
C THR A 185 13.06 -5.72 9.56
N SER A 186 12.19 -6.00 8.59
CA SER A 186 10.83 -6.44 8.88
C SER A 186 10.62 -7.93 8.63
N TYR A 187 9.86 -8.60 9.51
CA TYR A 187 9.14 -9.82 9.17
C TYR A 187 7.96 -9.48 8.27
N HIS A 188 7.57 -10.41 7.40
CA HIS A 188 6.33 -10.26 6.64
C HIS A 188 5.11 -10.49 7.53
N THR A 189 5.08 -11.62 8.24
CA THR A 189 3.96 -12.02 9.10
C THR A 189 4.47 -12.45 10.48
N TYR A 190 3.58 -12.45 11.47
CA TYR A 190 3.84 -13.04 12.77
C TYR A 190 2.65 -13.90 13.21
N LEU A 191 2.92 -15.14 13.63
CA LEU A 191 1.91 -16.03 14.17
C LEU A 191 1.54 -15.60 15.59
N MET A 192 0.25 -15.61 15.88
CA MET A 192 -0.32 -15.21 17.15
C MET A 192 -1.20 -16.32 17.73
N ASN A 193 -1.21 -16.46 19.06
CA ASN A 193 -2.20 -17.28 19.72
C ASN A 193 -3.49 -16.47 19.93
N PRO A 194 -4.63 -16.82 19.31
CA PRO A 194 -5.85 -16.02 19.38
C PRO A 194 -6.52 -16.06 20.76
N GLU A 195 -6.26 -17.08 21.57
CA GLU A 195 -6.87 -17.23 22.90
C GLU A 195 -6.14 -16.42 23.98
N THR A 196 -4.80 -16.42 23.92
CA THR A 196 -3.96 -15.72 24.90
C THR A 196 -3.53 -14.34 24.41
N GLY A 197 -3.49 -14.11 23.10
CA GLY A 197 -2.95 -12.91 22.46
C GLY A 197 -1.42 -12.93 22.35
N GLU A 198 -0.77 -14.02 22.74
CA GLU A 198 0.69 -14.12 22.76
C GLU A 198 1.27 -14.33 21.35
N ALA A 199 2.45 -13.78 21.15
CA ALA A 199 3.23 -13.94 19.93
C ALA A 199 3.90 -15.33 19.89
N VAL A 200 3.94 -15.96 18.72
CA VAL A 200 4.51 -17.30 18.53
C VAL A 200 5.81 -17.24 17.74
N SER A 201 5.77 -16.81 16.47
CA SER A 201 6.97 -16.74 15.64
C SER A 201 6.78 -15.86 14.40
N GLY A 202 7.87 -15.22 13.97
CA GLY A 202 7.95 -14.54 12.68
C GLY A 202 7.94 -15.54 11.52
N LYS A 203 7.29 -15.16 10.42
CA LYS A 203 7.16 -15.98 9.19
C LYS A 203 7.12 -15.09 7.96
N THR A 204 7.36 -15.69 6.81
CA THR A 204 7.02 -15.06 5.54
C THR A 204 5.80 -15.71 4.89
N HIS A 205 5.17 -14.98 3.98
CA HIS A 205 4.12 -15.49 3.09
C HIS A 205 4.51 -15.26 1.62
N GLN A 206 5.14 -14.14 1.31
CA GLN A 206 5.57 -13.77 -0.04
C GLN A 206 7.09 -13.59 -0.17
N GLY A 207 7.84 -13.42 0.91
CA GLY A 207 9.30 -13.28 0.90
C GLY A 207 10.02 -14.58 0.56
N TYR A 208 11.32 -14.49 0.37
CA TYR A 208 12.18 -15.60 -0.03
C TYR A 208 12.26 -16.71 1.03
N ALA A 209 12.40 -16.32 2.29
CA ALA A 209 12.46 -17.23 3.45
C ALA A 209 11.93 -16.52 4.72
N ASP A 210 11.63 -17.29 5.77
CA ASP A 210 11.09 -16.74 7.03
C ASP A 210 12.00 -15.66 7.65
N GLU A 211 13.31 -15.82 7.52
CA GLU A 211 14.31 -14.89 8.06
C GLU A 211 14.78 -13.84 7.04
N SER A 212 14.38 -13.92 5.77
CA SER A 212 14.71 -12.92 4.77
C SER A 212 13.93 -11.62 4.95
N VAL A 213 14.25 -10.61 4.18
CA VAL A 213 13.58 -9.32 4.19
C VAL A 213 12.90 -9.09 2.86
N TRP A 214 11.59 -9.32 2.85
CA TRP A 214 10.76 -9.03 1.70
C TRP A 214 10.69 -7.51 1.45
N ALA A 215 11.18 -7.06 0.29
CA ALA A 215 11.37 -5.63 -0.01
C ALA A 215 10.07 -4.82 0.14
N ARG A 216 8.95 -5.33 -0.37
CA ARG A 216 7.65 -4.65 -0.26
C ARG A 216 7.17 -4.59 1.19
N GLY A 217 7.43 -5.61 2.00
CA GLY A 217 7.14 -5.59 3.44
C GLY A 217 7.92 -4.49 4.16
N GLN A 218 9.20 -4.34 3.83
CA GLN A 218 10.01 -3.24 4.37
C GLN A 218 9.48 -1.88 3.93
N ALA A 219 9.03 -1.73 2.68
CA ALA A 219 8.40 -0.51 2.19
C ALA A 219 7.09 -0.19 2.91
N TRP A 220 6.25 -1.20 3.20
CA TRP A 220 5.04 -1.04 4.02
C TRP A 220 5.36 -0.54 5.42
N ALA A 221 6.45 -1.04 6.04
CA ALA A 221 6.88 -0.55 7.34
C ALA A 221 7.23 0.94 7.28
N VAL A 222 8.05 1.37 6.32
CA VAL A 222 8.44 2.79 6.17
C VAL A 222 7.20 3.67 6.06
N TYR A 223 6.32 3.38 5.13
CA TYR A 223 5.18 4.24 4.85
C TYR A 223 4.13 4.17 5.95
N GLY A 224 3.82 2.97 6.44
CA GLY A 224 2.79 2.78 7.46
C GLY A 224 3.15 3.39 8.81
N PHE A 225 4.42 3.28 9.25
CA PHE A 225 4.87 3.96 10.48
C PHE A 225 4.93 5.48 10.31
N ALA A 226 5.30 6.01 9.13
CA ALA A 226 5.23 7.44 8.85
C ALA A 226 3.78 7.96 8.94
N LEU A 227 2.81 7.24 8.38
CA LEU A 227 1.39 7.58 8.50
C LEU A 227 0.87 7.45 9.94
N SER A 228 1.26 6.40 10.68
CA SER A 228 0.90 6.28 12.09
C SER A 228 1.47 7.42 12.94
N CYS A 229 2.70 7.88 12.64
CA CYS A 229 3.27 9.09 13.24
C CYS A 229 2.45 10.33 12.90
N ARG A 230 2.00 10.48 11.65
CA ARG A 230 1.14 11.60 11.22
C ARG A 230 -0.10 11.75 12.10
N TYR A 231 -0.78 10.65 12.40
CA TYR A 231 -2.02 10.66 13.17
C TYR A 231 -1.80 10.74 14.68
N THR A 232 -0.80 10.03 15.21
CA THR A 232 -0.60 9.87 16.65
C THR A 232 0.42 10.82 17.26
N LYS A 233 1.33 11.37 16.44
CA LYS A 233 2.51 12.17 16.86
C LYS A 233 3.47 11.42 17.80
N LYS A 234 3.40 10.09 17.84
CA LYS A 234 4.30 9.28 18.66
C LYS A 234 5.70 9.22 18.05
N GLU A 235 6.70 9.63 18.83
CA GLU A 235 8.12 9.60 18.44
C GLU A 235 8.61 8.20 18.08
N ARG A 236 8.08 7.17 18.75
CA ARG A 236 8.41 5.78 18.45
C ARG A 236 8.12 5.43 16.98
N PHE A 237 6.98 5.84 16.46
CA PHE A 237 6.61 5.56 15.06
C PHE A 237 7.49 6.33 14.09
N LEU A 238 7.85 7.56 14.42
CA LEU A 238 8.80 8.32 13.61
C LEU A 238 10.17 7.64 13.57
N THR A 239 10.69 7.24 14.73
CA THR A 239 11.97 6.51 14.81
C THR A 239 11.92 5.22 14.02
N THR A 240 10.86 4.41 14.17
CA THR A 240 10.71 3.16 13.42
C THR A 240 10.66 3.42 11.92
N ALA A 241 9.91 4.43 11.44
CA ALA A 241 9.86 4.78 10.03
C ALA A 241 11.22 5.22 9.48
N ARG A 242 11.97 6.03 10.23
CA ARG A 242 13.31 6.50 9.86
C ARG A 242 14.31 5.34 9.73
N GLU A 243 14.34 4.47 10.73
CA GLU A 243 15.30 3.36 10.75
C GLU A 243 14.96 2.29 9.69
N THR A 244 13.67 1.98 9.50
CA THR A 244 13.25 1.08 8.42
C THR A 244 13.55 1.68 7.04
N ALA A 245 13.46 3.01 6.87
CA ALA A 245 13.84 3.70 5.64
C ALA A 245 15.35 3.66 5.40
N ARG A 246 16.16 3.81 6.47
CA ARG A 246 17.62 3.64 6.38
C ARG A 246 17.96 2.24 5.89
N VAL A 247 17.40 1.20 6.50
CA VAL A 247 17.61 -0.20 6.07
C VAL A 247 17.24 -0.38 4.59
N PHE A 248 16.10 0.15 4.15
CA PHE A 248 15.71 0.05 2.75
C PHE A 248 16.71 0.75 1.83
N THR A 249 17.14 1.95 2.20
CA THR A 249 18.12 2.73 1.43
C THR A 249 19.45 2.00 1.28
N ASP A 250 19.92 1.37 2.37
CA ASP A 250 21.19 0.62 2.41
C ASP A 250 21.16 -0.64 1.50
N HIS A 251 19.96 -1.16 1.17
CA HIS A 251 19.75 -2.32 0.31
C HIS A 251 19.36 -1.96 -1.14
N LEU A 252 19.35 -0.68 -1.49
CA LEU A 252 19.10 -0.29 -2.87
C LEU A 252 20.25 -0.69 -3.78
N PRO A 253 19.99 -1.38 -4.90
CA PRO A 253 21.00 -1.72 -5.89
C PRO A 253 21.45 -0.47 -6.68
N ALA A 254 22.42 -0.63 -7.57
CA ALA A 254 23.05 0.46 -8.31
C ALA A 254 22.05 1.30 -9.13
N ASP A 255 20.98 0.69 -9.62
CA ASP A 255 19.90 1.38 -10.35
C ASP A 255 18.80 1.94 -9.44
N SER A 256 18.93 1.80 -8.13
CA SER A 256 17.98 2.30 -7.11
C SER A 256 16.59 1.67 -7.15
N VAL A 257 16.36 0.56 -7.86
CA VAL A 257 15.09 -0.20 -7.83
C VAL A 257 15.33 -1.52 -7.11
N PRO A 258 14.60 -1.83 -6.02
CA PRO A 258 14.92 -2.99 -5.18
C PRO A 258 14.67 -4.31 -5.91
N TYR A 259 15.44 -5.33 -5.55
CA TYR A 259 15.02 -6.71 -5.75
C TYR A 259 13.84 -7.03 -4.84
N TRP A 260 13.03 -8.02 -5.19
CA TRP A 260 11.82 -8.37 -4.45
C TRP A 260 12.07 -8.84 -3.00
N ASP A 261 13.29 -9.27 -2.72
CA ASP A 261 13.76 -9.65 -1.38
C ASP A 261 15.23 -9.21 -1.22
N PHE A 262 15.60 -8.68 -0.07
CA PHE A 262 16.96 -8.16 0.17
C PHE A 262 18.05 -9.23 0.23
N THR A 263 17.67 -10.51 0.14
CA THR A 263 18.60 -11.62 -0.10
C THR A 263 19.33 -11.46 -1.44
N PHE A 264 18.70 -10.76 -2.40
CA PHE A 264 19.24 -10.55 -3.73
C PHE A 264 19.95 -9.19 -3.84
N THR A 265 21.07 -9.19 -4.58
CA THR A 265 21.94 -8.02 -4.78
C THR A 265 22.41 -7.98 -6.23
N ASP A 266 23.15 -6.92 -6.61
CA ASP A 266 23.74 -6.83 -7.95
C ASP A 266 24.78 -7.95 -8.22
N GLU A 267 25.34 -8.57 -7.18
CA GLU A 267 26.22 -9.72 -7.28
C GLU A 267 25.46 -11.05 -7.41
N ASN A 268 24.24 -11.11 -6.90
CA ASN A 268 23.33 -12.26 -6.97
C ASN A 268 21.92 -11.79 -7.36
N PRO A 269 21.70 -11.36 -8.62
CA PRO A 269 20.46 -10.72 -9.03
C PRO A 269 19.29 -11.70 -9.16
N ASP A 270 18.09 -11.20 -8.89
CA ASP A 270 16.82 -11.86 -9.14
C ASP A 270 15.82 -10.81 -9.69
N ILE A 271 14.53 -11.07 -9.65
CA ILE A 271 13.47 -10.19 -10.13
C ILE A 271 13.43 -8.90 -9.31
N ARG A 272 13.19 -7.78 -9.98
CA ARG A 272 12.91 -6.50 -9.32
C ARG A 272 11.51 -6.49 -8.71
N ASP A 273 11.29 -5.62 -7.74
CA ASP A 273 9.94 -5.23 -7.33
C ASP A 273 9.81 -3.70 -7.41
N THR A 274 9.40 -3.23 -8.58
CA THR A 274 9.17 -1.80 -8.83
C THR A 274 8.10 -1.23 -7.92
N SER A 275 7.11 -2.05 -7.51
CA SER A 275 6.07 -1.64 -6.58
C SER A 275 6.65 -1.32 -5.18
N ALA A 276 7.61 -2.10 -4.71
CA ALA A 276 8.31 -1.81 -3.44
C ALA A 276 9.05 -0.48 -3.51
N GLY A 277 9.70 -0.19 -4.65
CA GLY A 277 10.34 1.10 -4.89
C GLY A 277 9.36 2.27 -4.85
N ALA A 278 8.21 2.16 -5.52
CA ALA A 278 7.18 3.19 -5.55
C ALA A 278 6.57 3.46 -4.17
N ILE A 279 6.26 2.39 -3.40
CA ILE A 279 5.75 2.48 -2.02
C ILE A 279 6.79 3.16 -1.11
N PHE A 280 8.06 2.77 -1.24
CA PHE A 280 9.16 3.36 -0.49
C PHE A 280 9.27 4.86 -0.72
N VAL A 281 9.19 5.31 -1.98
CA VAL A 281 9.17 6.73 -2.33
C VAL A 281 8.02 7.47 -1.64
N CYS A 282 6.80 6.92 -1.68
CA CYS A 282 5.66 7.50 -0.96
C CYS A 282 5.93 7.63 0.54
N GLY A 283 6.55 6.62 1.14
CA GLY A 283 6.98 6.62 2.54
C GLY A 283 8.03 7.70 2.85
N LEU A 284 9.05 7.85 2.00
CA LEU A 284 10.06 8.91 2.15
C LEU A 284 9.45 10.32 2.04
N LEU A 285 8.56 10.53 1.07
CA LEU A 285 7.87 11.81 0.90
C LEU A 285 6.90 12.12 2.06
N GLU A 286 6.35 11.10 2.72
CA GLU A 286 5.61 11.29 3.96
C GLU A 286 6.55 11.64 5.12
N LEU A 287 7.69 10.94 5.28
CA LEU A 287 8.71 11.24 6.30
C LEU A 287 9.22 12.67 6.21
N CYS A 288 9.38 13.24 5.02
CA CYS A 288 9.79 14.64 4.83
C CYS A 288 8.92 15.65 5.61
N ARG A 289 7.69 15.28 5.97
CA ARG A 289 6.76 16.15 6.71
C ARG A 289 6.94 16.09 8.22
N HIS A 290 7.72 15.13 8.71
CA HIS A 290 7.85 14.83 10.13
C HIS A 290 9.26 15.07 10.66
N VAL A 291 10.19 15.48 9.82
CA VAL A 291 11.61 15.66 10.16
C VAL A 291 12.09 17.07 9.84
N GLY A 292 13.29 17.41 10.32
CA GLY A 292 13.95 18.66 9.99
C GLY A 292 14.37 18.73 8.52
N LYS A 293 14.70 19.94 8.05
CA LYS A 293 15.01 20.20 6.64
C LYS A 293 16.16 19.33 6.10
N GLU A 294 17.21 19.12 6.87
CA GLU A 294 18.39 18.34 6.45
C GLU A 294 18.00 16.90 6.14
N ASP A 295 17.30 16.22 7.07
CA ASP A 295 16.80 14.86 6.86
C ASP A 295 15.79 14.81 5.70
N ALA A 296 14.89 15.80 5.61
CA ALA A 296 13.92 15.87 4.52
C ALA A 296 14.59 16.00 3.14
N ASP A 297 15.68 16.78 3.04
CA ASP A 297 16.44 16.93 1.80
C ASP A 297 17.13 15.62 1.40
N GLU A 298 17.63 14.83 2.36
CA GLU A 298 18.21 13.49 2.11
C GLU A 298 17.15 12.49 1.65
N TYR A 299 15.97 12.44 2.29
CA TYR A 299 14.88 11.59 1.85
C TYR A 299 14.39 11.95 0.45
N ARG A 300 14.32 13.25 0.15
CA ARG A 300 13.93 13.73 -1.18
C ARG A 300 14.92 13.30 -2.26
N LYS A 301 16.23 13.44 -2.03
CA LYS A 301 17.27 12.98 -2.96
C LYS A 301 17.18 11.47 -3.22
N THR A 302 16.91 10.67 -2.17
CA THR A 302 16.74 9.22 -2.33
C THR A 302 15.46 8.91 -3.11
N ALA A 303 14.35 9.59 -2.83
CA ALA A 303 13.10 9.47 -3.59
C ALA A 303 13.30 9.83 -5.08
N GLU A 304 14.03 10.90 -5.38
CA GLU A 304 14.35 11.33 -6.75
C GLU A 304 15.16 10.24 -7.49
N ARG A 305 16.20 9.68 -6.86
CA ARG A 305 17.00 8.60 -7.49
C ARG A 305 16.16 7.38 -7.85
N VAL A 306 15.27 6.96 -6.96
CA VAL A 306 14.36 5.83 -7.21
C VAL A 306 13.39 6.19 -8.34
N MET A 307 12.76 7.36 -8.28
CA MET A 307 11.79 7.79 -9.30
C MET A 307 12.43 8.02 -10.67
N ASP A 308 13.65 8.55 -10.75
CA ASP A 308 14.38 8.71 -12.01
C ASP A 308 14.54 7.35 -12.70
N SER A 309 14.91 6.32 -11.93
CA SER A 309 15.06 4.97 -12.46
C SER A 309 13.71 4.36 -12.88
N LEU A 310 12.68 4.47 -12.03
CA LEU A 310 11.33 3.99 -12.36
C LEU A 310 10.80 4.65 -13.64
N CYS A 311 10.91 5.98 -13.75
CA CYS A 311 10.40 6.74 -14.91
C CYS A 311 11.15 6.46 -16.21
N THR A 312 12.44 6.12 -16.14
CA THR A 312 13.28 5.98 -17.35
C THR A 312 13.46 4.55 -17.82
N ARG A 313 13.31 3.55 -16.94
CA ARG A 313 13.67 2.16 -17.22
C ARG A 313 12.52 1.17 -17.06
N TYR A 314 11.51 1.48 -16.24
CA TYR A 314 10.55 0.50 -15.78
C TYR A 314 9.09 0.83 -16.17
N THR A 315 8.86 1.87 -16.95
CA THR A 315 7.52 2.16 -17.47
C THR A 315 7.20 1.25 -18.68
N THR A 316 5.90 1.09 -18.96
CA THR A 316 5.42 0.30 -20.09
C THR A 316 5.40 1.07 -21.42
N ARG A 317 6.07 2.24 -21.47
CA ARG A 317 6.07 3.14 -22.64
C ARG A 317 6.37 2.44 -23.96
N ASP A 318 7.34 1.53 -23.97
CA ASP A 318 7.78 0.78 -25.14
C ASP A 318 7.06 -0.57 -25.28
N MET A 319 5.96 -0.79 -24.56
CA MET A 319 5.14 -2.00 -24.55
C MET A 319 3.72 -1.71 -25.06
N PRO A 320 3.50 -1.59 -26.39
CA PRO A 320 2.22 -1.12 -26.94
C PRO A 320 1.01 -2.00 -26.60
N GLU A 321 1.23 -3.27 -26.26
CA GLU A 321 0.18 -4.20 -25.84
C GLU A 321 -0.15 -4.12 -24.35
N SER A 322 0.66 -3.40 -23.56
CA SER A 322 0.41 -3.22 -22.14
C SER A 322 -0.75 -2.26 -21.89
N ASN A 323 -1.49 -2.51 -20.81
CA ASN A 323 -2.44 -1.56 -20.24
C ASN A 323 -2.11 -1.23 -18.78
N GLY A 324 -0.93 -1.64 -18.29
CA GLY A 324 -0.35 -1.22 -17.03
C GLY A 324 0.57 -0.01 -17.21
N VAL A 325 1.04 0.56 -16.12
CA VAL A 325 1.89 1.77 -16.09
C VAL A 325 3.34 1.41 -15.77
N LEU A 326 3.56 0.58 -14.76
CA LEU A 326 4.87 0.22 -14.23
C LEU A 326 5.11 -1.28 -14.39
N ALA A 327 6.13 -1.65 -15.17
CA ALA A 327 6.55 -3.02 -15.37
C ALA A 327 7.46 -3.54 -14.24
N GLU A 328 7.82 -4.81 -14.30
CA GLU A 328 8.75 -5.48 -13.38
C GLU A 328 8.38 -5.35 -11.89
N GLY A 329 7.07 -5.42 -11.62
CA GLY A 329 6.56 -5.64 -10.27
C GLY A 329 6.63 -7.11 -9.89
N MET A 330 6.44 -7.38 -8.61
CA MET A 330 6.51 -8.74 -8.07
C MET A 330 5.38 -8.95 -7.07
N TYR A 331 4.45 -9.86 -7.36
CA TYR A 331 3.47 -10.28 -6.34
C TYR A 331 4.11 -11.34 -5.43
N HIS A 332 4.33 -12.52 -5.96
CA HIS A 332 5.15 -13.57 -5.35
C HIS A 332 5.69 -14.52 -6.45
N ARG A 333 6.64 -15.41 -6.11
CA ARG A 333 7.33 -16.26 -7.10
C ARG A 333 6.41 -17.10 -7.99
N GLY A 334 5.24 -17.48 -7.50
CA GLY A 334 4.28 -18.30 -8.25
C GLY A 334 3.28 -17.51 -9.08
N ASP A 335 3.22 -16.18 -8.91
CA ASP A 335 2.24 -15.33 -9.57
C ASP A 335 2.73 -13.88 -9.63
N GLY A 336 2.66 -13.26 -10.80
CA GLY A 336 3.00 -11.85 -11.00
C GLY A 336 4.48 -11.51 -10.84
N ALA A 337 5.37 -12.43 -11.15
CA ALA A 337 6.80 -12.19 -11.14
C ALA A 337 7.25 -11.50 -12.43
N GLY A 338 7.78 -10.27 -12.33
CA GLY A 338 8.20 -9.47 -13.48
C GLY A 338 7.04 -8.86 -14.27
N GLU A 339 5.87 -8.75 -13.68
CA GLU A 339 4.63 -8.27 -14.29
C GLU A 339 4.26 -6.85 -13.84
N CYS A 340 3.32 -6.20 -14.51
CA CYS A 340 2.65 -5.05 -13.92
C CYS A 340 1.78 -5.50 -12.75
N VAL A 341 1.79 -4.74 -11.66
CA VAL A 341 0.96 -4.97 -10.49
C VAL A 341 0.22 -3.68 -10.14
N ILE A 342 -1.10 -3.76 -9.96
CA ILE A 342 -1.93 -2.55 -9.89
C ILE A 342 -1.58 -1.63 -8.71
N TRP A 343 -1.11 -2.19 -7.59
CA TRP A 343 -0.60 -1.38 -6.48
C TRP A 343 0.71 -0.68 -6.84
N GLY A 344 1.55 -1.27 -7.69
CA GLY A 344 2.74 -0.63 -8.25
C GLY A 344 2.38 0.60 -9.06
N ASP A 345 1.41 0.46 -9.98
CA ASP A 345 0.90 1.55 -10.80
C ASP A 345 0.32 2.69 -9.93
N TYR A 346 -0.48 2.34 -8.90
CA TYR A 346 -1.05 3.32 -8.00
C TYR A 346 0.01 4.10 -7.23
N PHE A 347 0.93 3.40 -6.54
CA PHE A 347 1.95 4.07 -5.73
C PHE A 347 2.95 4.85 -6.57
N TYR A 348 3.25 4.40 -7.78
CA TYR A 348 4.03 5.18 -8.74
C TYR A 348 3.32 6.49 -9.09
N MET A 349 2.03 6.45 -9.39
CA MET A 349 1.24 7.63 -9.68
C MET A 349 1.09 8.54 -8.46
N GLU A 350 0.89 7.98 -7.26
CA GLU A 350 0.88 8.72 -5.99
C GLU A 350 2.20 9.44 -5.76
N ALA A 351 3.34 8.75 -5.96
CA ALA A 351 4.66 9.35 -5.83
C ALA A 351 4.86 10.55 -6.79
N LEU A 352 4.44 10.40 -8.04
CA LEU A 352 4.50 11.49 -9.04
C LEU A 352 3.64 12.69 -8.63
N VAL A 353 2.43 12.46 -8.10
CA VAL A 353 1.56 13.52 -7.58
C VAL A 353 2.20 14.24 -6.40
N ARG A 354 2.80 13.50 -5.46
CA ARG A 354 3.52 14.06 -4.30
C ARG A 354 4.76 14.87 -4.69
N MET A 355 5.44 14.50 -5.77
CA MET A 355 6.58 15.25 -6.29
C MET A 355 6.16 16.53 -7.03
N LYS A 356 4.97 16.52 -7.63
CA LYS A 356 4.44 17.66 -8.39
C LYS A 356 3.85 18.75 -7.51
N LYS A 357 3.16 18.37 -6.42
CA LYS A 357 2.43 19.30 -5.56
C LYS A 357 2.48 18.88 -4.10
N GLU A 358 2.27 19.84 -3.21
CA GLU A 358 1.88 19.48 -1.84
C GLU A 358 0.51 18.78 -1.89
N TRP A 359 0.51 17.50 -1.53
CA TRP A 359 -0.66 16.65 -1.63
C TRP A 359 -1.16 16.22 -0.25
N ASN A 360 -2.48 16.24 -0.07
CA ASN A 360 -3.12 15.69 1.12
C ASN A 360 -3.49 14.23 0.86
N PRO A 361 -2.77 13.25 1.42
CA PRO A 361 -2.99 11.83 1.14
C PRO A 361 -4.42 11.37 1.41
N TYR A 362 -4.83 10.35 0.68
CA TYR A 362 -6.09 9.66 1.00
C TYR A 362 -5.98 8.85 2.28
N TRP A 363 -4.74 8.39 2.55
CA TRP A 363 -4.37 7.65 3.76
C TRP A 363 -4.54 8.44 5.06
#